data_e653af92507c58e96fb0288a767bd6d8
#
_entry.id   e653af92507c58e96fb0288a767bd6d8
#
_cell.length_a   1.000
_cell.length_b   1.000
_cell.length_c   1.000
_cell.angle_alpha   90.00
_cell.angle_beta   90.00
_cell.angle_gamma   90.00
#
_symmetry.space_group_name_H-M   'P 1'
#
loop_
_entity.id
_entity.type
_entity.pdbx_description
1 polymer ?
#
loop_
_entity_poly.entity_id
_entity_poly.type
_entity_poly.pdbx_seq_one_letter_code
_entity_poly.pdbx_strand_id
1 'polypeptide(L)' 'MQAYDAGMQVQLSHPARTVDVKGPKRAKDVLRELNLVVEAHLVIRDDELVTEDEMLHDKDQIEIRPVISGGSP' A
#
# COMPACT_ATOMS: atom_id res chain seq x y z
N MET A 1 -5.49 8.94 -23.80
CA MET A 1 -5.38 8.63 -23.44
C MET A 1 -4.98 8.27 -22.66
N GLN A 2 -4.99 8.06 -22.13
CA GLN A 2 -4.72 7.69 -21.35
C GLN A 2 -4.44 6.94 -20.84
N ALA A 3 -4.06 6.68 -20.52
CA ALA A 3 -3.81 5.94 -20.11
C ALA A 3 -3.61 5.41 -19.34
N TYR A 4 -3.69 5.14 -18.89
CA TYR A 4 -3.52 4.62 -18.14
C TYR A 4 -3.17 4.06 -17.41
N ASP A 5 -3.08 3.88 -16.97
CA ASP A 5 -3.04 3.43 -16.22
C ASP A 5 -2.66 2.39 -15.84
N ALA A 6 -1.93 2.06 -15.88
CA ALA A 6 -1.31 0.95 -15.39
C ALA A 6 -0.74 1.25 -14.07
N GLY A 7 -1.10 0.57 -13.12
CA GLY A 7 -0.65 0.83 -11.80
C GLY A 7 -1.66 0.32 -10.82
N MET A 8 -1.23 0.14 -9.59
CA MET A 8 -2.13 -0.24 -8.54
C MET A 8 -2.63 0.99 -7.83
N GLN A 9 -3.86 0.96 -7.38
CA GLN A 9 -4.40 2.05 -6.60
C GLN A 9 -4.17 1.78 -5.13
N VAL A 10 -3.49 2.70 -4.50
CA VAL A 10 -3.11 2.56 -3.10
C VAL A 10 -3.88 3.59 -2.30
N GLN A 11 -4.70 3.12 -1.39
CA GLN A 11 -5.48 4.00 -0.52
C GLN A 11 -4.78 4.16 0.80
N LEU A 12 -4.58 5.41 1.17
CA LEU A 12 -3.98 5.77 2.44
C LEU A 12 -5.05 6.34 3.34
N SER A 13 -4.79 6.34 4.62
CA SER A 13 -5.83 6.75 5.56
C SER A 13 -5.49 7.98 6.35
N HIS A 14 -4.39 8.55 6.39
CA HIS A 14 -4.13 9.75 7.18
C HIS A 14 -3.13 10.64 6.49
N PRO A 15 -3.60 11.55 5.65
CA PRO A 15 -5.00 11.79 5.27
C PRO A 15 -5.48 10.77 4.27
N ALA A 16 -6.77 10.62 4.18
CA ALA A 16 -7.35 9.70 3.23
C ALA A 16 -7.08 10.20 1.81
N ARG A 17 -6.42 9.36 1.04
CA ARG A 17 -6.13 9.73 -0.34
C ARG A 17 -5.76 8.48 -1.11
N THR A 18 -5.83 8.56 -2.42
CA THR A 18 -5.46 7.47 -3.29
C THR A 18 -4.25 7.88 -4.12
N VAL A 19 -3.29 6.98 -4.20
CA VAL A 19 -2.08 7.21 -4.97
C VAL A 19 -1.91 6.06 -5.94
N ASP A 20 -1.51 6.38 -7.15
CA ASP A 20 -1.20 5.35 -8.13
C ASP A 20 0.26 4.96 -8.01
N VAL A 21 0.51 3.67 -7.92
CA VAL A 21 1.85 3.16 -7.83
C VAL A 21 2.02 2.12 -8.92
N LYS A 22 3.10 2.23 -9.66
CA LYS A 22 3.37 1.33 -10.76
C LYS A 22 3.96 0.03 -10.23
N GLY A 23 3.38 -1.06 -10.64
CA GLY A 23 3.86 -2.38 -10.28
C GLY A 23 4.47 -3.10 -11.45
N PRO A 24 4.84 -4.35 -11.24
CA PRO A 24 4.73 -5.06 -9.96
C PRO A 24 5.80 -4.61 -8.98
N LYS A 25 5.45 -4.66 -7.70
CA LYS A 25 6.39 -4.30 -6.64
C LYS A 25 6.03 -5.09 -5.41
N ARG A 26 7.02 -5.36 -4.57
CA ARG A 26 6.72 -5.94 -3.29
C ARG A 26 6.06 -4.91 -2.39
N ALA A 27 5.27 -5.41 -1.45
CA ALA A 27 4.56 -4.49 -0.56
C ALA A 27 5.51 -3.53 0.13
N LYS A 28 6.66 -4.04 0.59
CA LYS A 28 7.62 -3.16 1.24
C LYS A 28 8.16 -2.08 0.32
N ASP A 29 8.30 -2.39 -0.95
CA ASP A 29 8.79 -1.39 -1.89
C ASP A 29 7.76 -0.32 -2.15
N VAL A 30 6.49 -0.68 -2.15
CA VAL A 30 5.43 0.30 -2.27
C VAL A 30 5.47 1.26 -1.08
N LEU A 31 5.63 0.71 0.12
CA LEU A 31 5.71 1.56 1.31
C LEU A 31 6.91 2.50 1.24
N ARG A 32 8.04 1.98 0.79
CA ARG A 32 9.24 2.81 0.68
C ARG A 32 9.06 3.91 -0.35
N GLU A 33 8.43 3.59 -1.45
CA GLU A 33 8.20 4.60 -2.48
C GLU A 33 7.34 5.74 -1.95
N LEU A 34 6.43 5.42 -1.05
CA LEU A 34 5.55 6.41 -0.45
C LEU A 34 6.15 7.06 0.78
N ASN A 35 7.39 6.74 1.10
CA ASN A 35 8.09 7.27 2.26
C ASN A 35 7.43 6.85 3.57
N LEU A 36 6.92 5.64 3.59
CA LEU A 36 6.28 5.10 4.79
C LEU A 36 7.17 4.05 5.41
N VAL A 37 7.15 3.99 6.73
CA VAL A 37 7.96 3.02 7.48
C VAL A 37 7.31 1.66 7.35
N VAL A 38 8.06 0.68 6.87
CA VAL A 38 7.53 -0.64 6.60
C VAL A 38 6.95 -1.28 7.85
N GLU A 39 7.67 -1.18 8.97
CA GLU A 39 7.24 -1.81 10.21
C GLU A 39 6.04 -1.13 10.85
N ALA A 40 5.71 0.07 10.39
CA ALA A 40 4.64 0.84 11.00
C ALA A 40 3.36 0.83 10.19
N HIS A 41 3.30 0.03 9.15
CA HIS A 41 2.13 0.04 8.28
C HIS A 41 1.74 -1.37 7.89
N LEU A 42 0.44 -1.56 7.68
CA LEU A 42 -0.11 -2.81 7.18
C LEU A 42 -0.55 -2.60 5.75
N VAL A 43 -0.32 -3.61 4.93
CA VAL A 43 -0.73 -3.57 3.53
C VAL A 43 -1.84 -4.59 3.32
N ILE A 44 -2.92 -4.15 2.74
CA ILE A 44 -4.10 -4.97 2.54
C ILE A 44 -4.43 -4.99 1.07
N ARG A 45 -4.64 -6.18 0.52
CA ARG A 45 -5.06 -6.34 -0.86
C ARG A 45 -6.36 -7.11 -0.88
N ASP A 46 -7.40 -6.50 -1.44
CA ASP A 46 -8.71 -7.16 -1.56
C ASP A 46 -9.17 -7.72 -0.22
N ASP A 47 -9.06 -6.91 0.82
CA ASP A 47 -9.49 -7.26 2.16
C ASP A 47 -8.64 -8.33 2.83
N GLU A 48 -7.50 -8.66 2.27
CA GLU A 48 -6.58 -9.62 2.86
C GLU A 48 -5.28 -8.95 3.21
N LEU A 49 -4.81 -9.21 4.41
CA LEU A 49 -3.52 -8.71 4.84
C LEU A 49 -2.42 -9.44 4.09
N VAL A 50 -1.48 -8.71 3.55
CA VAL A 50 -0.36 -9.31 2.84
C VAL A 50 0.94 -9.02 3.59
N THR A 51 1.91 -9.87 3.39
CA THR A 51 3.21 -9.68 4.02
C THR A 51 4.02 -8.66 3.22
N GLU A 52 5.08 -8.16 3.86
CA GLU A 52 5.90 -7.14 3.22
C GLU A 52 6.60 -7.67 1.97
N ASP A 53 6.79 -8.97 1.87
CA ASP A 53 7.45 -9.57 0.70
C ASP A 53 6.48 -9.98 -0.38
N GLU A 54 5.21 -9.81 -0.16
CA GLU A 54 4.21 -10.19 -1.14
C GLU A 54 4.31 -9.29 -2.37
N MET A 55 4.19 -9.90 -3.54
CA MET A 55 4.25 -9.14 -4.78
C MET A 55 2.89 -8.55 -5.09
N LEU A 56 2.87 -7.26 -5.34
CA LEU A 56 1.66 -6.55 -5.72
C LEU A 56 1.75 -6.20 -7.20
N HIS A 57 0.62 -6.28 -7.86
CA HIS A 57 0.58 -6.11 -9.31
C HIS A 57 -0.30 -4.93 -9.69
N ASP A 58 -0.10 -4.48 -10.91
CA ASP A 58 -0.98 -3.45 -11.45
C ASP A 58 -2.42 -3.93 -11.37
N LYS A 59 -3.31 -3.01 -11.18
CA LYS A 59 -4.74 -3.26 -11.06
C LYS A 59 -5.16 -3.83 -9.73
N ASP A 60 -4.21 -4.17 -8.86
CA ASP A 60 -4.58 -4.54 -7.51
C ASP A 60 -5.11 -3.34 -6.78
N GLN A 61 -6.03 -3.57 -5.88
CA GLN A 61 -6.52 -2.54 -4.99
C GLN A 61 -5.87 -2.72 -3.65
N ILE A 62 -5.06 -1.74 -3.28
CA ILE A 62 -4.22 -1.83 -2.11
C ILE A 62 -4.69 -0.78 -1.10
N GLU A 63 -4.69 -1.17 0.15
CA GLU A 63 -4.99 -0.25 1.23
C GLU A 63 -3.85 -0.31 2.22
N ILE A 64 -3.40 0.84 2.69
CA ILE A 64 -2.32 0.92 3.67
C ILE A 64 -2.86 1.57 4.91
N ARG A 65 -2.67 0.91 6.03
CA ARG A 65 -3.13 1.39 7.32
C ARG A 65 -1.97 1.46 8.29
N PRO A 66 -1.93 2.48 9.12
CA PRO A 66 -0.89 2.54 10.13
C PRO A 66 -1.13 1.51 11.21
N VAL A 67 -0.03 0.97 11.70
CA VAL A 67 -0.08 0.08 12.87
C VAL A 67 -0.07 0.99 14.09
N ILE A 68 -1.09 0.89 14.88
CA ILE A 68 -1.14 1.65 16.10
C ILE A 68 -0.64 0.72 17.20
N SER A 69 0.62 0.85 17.49
CA SER A 69 1.18 -0.01 18.49
C SER A 69 1.21 0.73 19.80
N GLY A 70 1.27 0.02 20.77
CA GLY A 70 1.47 0.58 22.01
C GLY A 70 0.34 1.20 22.53
N GLY A 71 -0.39 1.20 22.06
CA GLY A 71 -1.29 1.84 22.65
C GLY A 71 -1.35 1.62 23.99
N SER A 72 -1.14 1.50 24.43
CA SER A 72 -1.43 1.50 25.54
C SER A 72 -1.49 1.83 26.06
N PRO A 73 -1.80 1.93 26.56
CA PRO A 73 -2.11 2.26 27.38
C PRO A 73 -2.31 2.26 28.01
#